data_8fb4215dd5aeed768e5962c5d72698cc
#
_entry.id   8fb4215dd5aeed768e5962c5d72698cc
#
_cell.length_a   1.000
_cell.length_b   1.000
_cell.length_c   1.000
_cell.angle_alpha   90.00
_cell.angle_beta   90.00
_cell.angle_gamma   90.00
#
_symmetry.space_group_name_H-M   'P 1'
#
loop_
_entity.id
_entity.type
_entity.pdbx_description
1 polymer ?
#
loop_
_entity_poly.entity_id
_entity_poly.type
_entity_poly.pdbx_seq_one_letter_code
_entity_poly.pdbx_strand_id
1 'polypeptide(L)'
;MNRRDLLPAIMAGMAAGGAGIAMPSAAAATPRRAQSLSQFMALDPIENFRQAMRLQRSLEDADDILHWYHFIMVAVPLNATPKPVVRWEGIEFSRHQTIGENRYRMHGHNLSFPRDLKSGAFVAEVLNPVSGKTVAVPPMALTQDPGLVRSPFGVITLDKPSLPPRPDYKMLRRENDFVKVDGIRVPPETWPVTFLEMGTEATPAALFDDPAQTWLPSEVSGAYVFPWPTWMQMGDAPGHMFAAWSGCKLRSVDELPEEFRRRAAR
;
A
#
# COMPACT_ATOMS: atom_id res chain seq x y z
N MET A 1 -17.33 -29.47 4.79
CA MET A 1 -16.04 -29.27 4.10
C MET A 1 -15.02 -28.83 5.13
N ASN A 2 -13.99 -29.62 5.40
CA ASN A 2 -13.04 -29.39 6.49
C ASN A 2 -12.03 -28.32 6.08
N ARG A 3 -11.60 -27.44 7.01
CA ARG A 3 -10.62 -26.36 6.76
C ARG A 3 -9.27 -26.85 6.21
N ARG A 4 -8.97 -28.13 6.29
CA ARG A 4 -7.73 -28.74 5.78
C ARG A 4 -7.73 -28.97 4.26
N ASP A 5 -8.88 -28.89 3.60
CA ASP A 5 -9.02 -29.20 2.17
C ASP A 5 -8.96 -27.93 1.29
N LEU A 6 -8.89 -26.74 1.88
CA LEU A 6 -8.89 -25.46 1.17
C LEU A 6 -7.51 -25.05 0.63
N LEU A 7 -6.43 -25.45 1.26
CA LEU A 7 -5.07 -25.03 0.87
C LEU A 7 -4.57 -25.67 -0.45
N PRO A 8 -4.86 -26.93 -0.79
CA PRO A 8 -4.45 -27.50 -2.06
C PRO A 8 -5.21 -26.94 -3.27
N ALA A 9 -6.45 -26.52 -3.10
CA ALA A 9 -7.29 -26.03 -4.21
C ALA A 9 -6.87 -24.65 -4.74
N ILE A 10 -6.25 -23.82 -3.91
CA ILE A 10 -5.77 -22.48 -4.31
C ILE A 10 -4.49 -22.59 -5.15
N MET A 11 -3.66 -23.60 -4.92
CA MET A 11 -2.40 -23.77 -5.66
C MET A 11 -2.58 -24.47 -7.02
N ALA A 12 -3.67 -25.20 -7.24
CA ALA A 12 -3.92 -25.92 -8.50
C ALA A 12 -4.53 -25.04 -9.61
N GLY A 13 -5.09 -23.88 -9.28
CA GLY A 13 -5.75 -22.99 -10.24
C GLY A 13 -4.83 -22.12 -11.10
N MET A 14 -3.52 -22.08 -10.84
CA MET A 14 -2.55 -21.24 -11.57
C MET A 14 -1.76 -21.99 -12.66
N ALA A 15 -2.02 -23.27 -12.91
CA ALA A 15 -1.18 -24.08 -13.80
C ALA A 15 -1.81 -24.45 -15.16
N ALA A 16 -2.96 -23.90 -15.55
CA ALA A 16 -3.61 -24.24 -16.82
C ALA A 16 -3.75 -23.03 -17.74
N GLY A 17 -2.73 -22.78 -18.56
CA GLY A 17 -2.79 -21.73 -19.60
C GLY A 17 -1.44 -21.41 -20.23
N GLY A 18 -0.76 -22.37 -20.80
CA GLY A 18 0.49 -22.14 -21.52
C GLY A 18 0.62 -23.00 -22.76
N ALA A 19 0.31 -22.43 -23.95
CA ALA A 19 0.68 -22.99 -25.24
C ALA A 19 2.21 -23.07 -25.34
N GLY A 20 2.71 -24.19 -25.87
CA GLY A 20 4.12 -24.53 -25.90
C GLY A 20 4.99 -23.53 -26.64
N ILE A 21 5.93 -22.97 -25.91
CA ILE A 21 7.12 -22.31 -26.42
C ILE A 21 8.28 -23.27 -26.13
N ALA A 22 8.98 -23.72 -27.21
CA ALA A 22 10.16 -24.53 -27.08
C ALA A 22 11.20 -23.83 -26.20
N MET A 23 11.57 -24.45 -25.09
CA MET A 23 12.62 -23.94 -24.20
C MET A 23 13.99 -24.12 -24.86
N PRO A 24 14.82 -23.08 -24.93
CA PRO A 24 16.22 -23.26 -25.25
C PRO A 24 16.93 -24.06 -24.16
N SER A 25 17.87 -24.88 -24.59
CA SER A 25 18.75 -25.74 -23.79
C SER A 25 19.22 -25.11 -22.49
N ALA A 26 19.15 -25.90 -21.44
CA ALA A 26 19.56 -25.53 -20.07
C ALA A 26 21.00 -25.01 -20.02
N ALA A 27 21.17 -23.69 -19.98
CA ALA A 27 22.40 -23.12 -19.50
C ALA A 27 22.55 -23.54 -18.01
N ALA A 28 23.74 -23.98 -17.63
CA ALA A 28 24.05 -24.44 -16.27
C ALA A 28 23.48 -23.47 -15.24
N ALA A 29 22.57 -23.96 -14.43
CA ALA A 29 21.92 -23.16 -13.39
C ALA A 29 23.02 -22.65 -12.45
N THR A 30 23.25 -21.34 -12.44
CA THR A 30 24.05 -20.69 -11.42
C THR A 30 23.53 -21.15 -10.06
N PRO A 31 24.41 -21.64 -9.15
CA PRO A 31 23.96 -22.13 -7.87
C PRO A 31 23.11 -21.04 -7.21
N ARG A 32 21.83 -21.33 -6.94
CA ARG A 32 20.96 -20.45 -6.18
C ARG A 32 21.66 -20.18 -4.85
N ARG A 33 22.10 -18.94 -4.66
CA ARG A 33 22.59 -18.47 -3.37
C ARG A 33 21.54 -18.87 -2.33
N ALA A 34 21.95 -19.63 -1.31
CA ALA A 34 21.02 -20.03 -0.25
C ALA A 34 20.30 -18.78 0.23
N GLN A 35 18.96 -18.78 0.11
CA GLN A 35 18.15 -17.66 0.57
C GLN A 35 18.39 -17.54 2.08
N SER A 36 19.01 -16.44 2.51
CA SER A 36 19.10 -16.15 3.93
C SER A 36 17.68 -16.00 4.47
N LEU A 37 17.39 -16.68 5.57
CA LEU A 37 16.13 -16.46 6.27
C LEU A 37 16.03 -14.99 6.67
N SER A 38 14.83 -14.44 6.55
CA SER A 38 14.53 -13.09 7.00
C SER A 38 14.87 -12.94 8.47
N GLN A 39 15.70 -11.95 8.81
CA GLN A 39 16.09 -11.67 10.20
C GLN A 39 15.38 -10.40 10.67
N PHE A 40 14.61 -10.50 11.75
CA PHE A 40 14.07 -9.35 12.42
C PHE A 40 15.18 -8.54 13.06
N MET A 41 15.12 -7.22 12.88
CA MET A 41 16.06 -6.30 13.49
C MET A 41 15.58 -6.00 14.93
N ALA A 42 16.36 -6.44 15.91
CA ALA A 42 16.05 -6.22 17.33
C ALA A 42 16.45 -4.78 17.73
N LEU A 43 15.66 -3.80 17.33
CA LEU A 43 15.85 -2.39 17.68
C LEU A 43 14.98 -2.03 18.89
N ASP A 44 15.44 -1.05 19.69
CA ASP A 44 14.55 -0.46 20.68
C ASP A 44 13.40 0.31 19.97
N PRO A 45 12.27 0.60 20.65
CA PRO A 45 11.11 1.21 20.02
C PRO A 45 11.38 2.57 19.35
N ILE A 46 12.29 3.38 19.90
CA ILE A 46 12.63 4.69 19.34
C ILE A 46 13.43 4.53 18.06
N GLU A 47 14.47 3.69 18.09
CA GLU A 47 15.28 3.43 16.91
C GLU A 47 14.49 2.72 15.83
N ASN A 48 13.66 1.74 16.18
CA ASN A 48 12.75 1.08 15.23
C ASN A 48 11.84 2.11 14.53
N PHE A 49 11.27 3.03 15.30
CA PHE A 49 10.41 4.09 14.76
C PHE A 49 11.20 5.03 13.84
N ARG A 50 12.39 5.49 14.24
CA ARG A 50 13.23 6.38 13.42
C ARG A 50 13.61 5.72 12.09
N GLN A 51 14.04 4.47 12.12
CA GLN A 51 14.41 3.73 10.92
C GLN A 51 13.19 3.49 10.00
N ALA A 52 12.03 3.17 10.58
CA ALA A 52 10.80 3.07 9.81
C ALA A 52 10.41 4.42 9.17
N MET A 53 10.54 5.54 9.90
CA MET A 53 10.28 6.88 9.38
C MET A 53 11.23 7.22 8.22
N ARG A 54 12.51 6.94 8.35
CA ARG A 54 13.52 7.17 7.32
C ARG A 54 13.22 6.40 6.04
N LEU A 55 12.77 5.15 6.17
CA LEU A 55 12.42 4.31 5.04
C LEU A 55 11.10 4.76 4.40
N GLN A 56 10.05 4.92 5.20
CA GLN A 56 8.71 5.23 4.72
C GLN A 56 8.53 6.70 4.34
N ARG A 57 9.33 7.59 4.93
CA ARG A 57 9.18 9.04 4.80
C ARG A 57 10.55 9.70 4.60
N SER A 58 10.89 10.66 5.44
CA SER A 58 12.21 11.29 5.57
C SER A 58 12.41 11.70 7.02
N LEU A 59 13.64 11.91 7.42
CA LEU A 59 13.98 12.55 8.70
C LEU A 59 14.16 14.08 8.56
N GLU A 60 14.06 14.61 7.34
CA GLU A 60 14.18 16.04 7.05
C GLU A 60 12.81 16.68 6.86
N ASP A 61 12.56 17.79 7.55
CA ASP A 61 11.29 18.53 7.47
C ASP A 61 11.07 19.20 6.11
N ALA A 62 12.14 19.43 5.35
CA ALA A 62 12.09 20.08 4.05
C ALA A 62 11.69 19.13 2.90
N ASP A 63 11.77 17.83 3.11
CA ASP A 63 11.51 16.86 2.06
C ASP A 63 10.00 16.72 1.81
N ASP A 64 9.60 16.86 0.56
CA ASP A 64 8.31 16.39 0.08
C ASP A 64 8.42 14.89 -0.18
N ILE A 65 7.51 14.14 0.41
CA ILE A 65 7.43 12.70 0.27
C ILE A 65 6.35 12.36 -0.74
N LEU A 66 6.76 11.78 -1.84
CA LEU A 66 5.91 11.41 -2.95
C LEU A 66 5.84 9.90 -3.05
N HIS A 67 4.65 9.31 -2.92
CA HIS A 67 4.42 7.91 -3.20
C HIS A 67 3.51 7.79 -4.41
N TRP A 68 4.04 7.30 -5.52
CA TRP A 68 3.23 6.88 -6.66
C TRP A 68 2.81 5.44 -6.44
N TYR A 69 1.54 5.16 -6.65
CA TYR A 69 0.99 3.84 -6.41
C TYR A 69 -0.10 3.48 -7.43
N HIS A 70 -0.33 2.19 -7.56
CA HIS A 70 -1.49 1.65 -8.24
C HIS A 70 -2.09 0.51 -7.43
N PHE A 71 -3.38 0.30 -7.55
CA PHE A 71 -4.05 -0.81 -6.90
C PHE A 71 -5.21 -1.34 -7.74
N ILE A 72 -5.55 -2.61 -7.50
CA ILE A 72 -6.70 -3.27 -8.09
C ILE A 72 -7.72 -3.49 -7.00
N MET A 73 -8.93 -3.00 -7.22
CA MET A 73 -10.06 -3.23 -6.33
C MET A 73 -10.80 -4.49 -6.77
N VAL A 74 -11.08 -5.34 -5.80
CA VAL A 74 -11.78 -6.60 -5.97
C VAL A 74 -13.00 -6.61 -5.06
N ALA A 75 -14.17 -6.78 -5.64
CA ALA A 75 -15.40 -7.01 -4.89
C ALA A 75 -15.38 -8.44 -4.32
N VAL A 76 -15.65 -8.58 -3.03
CA VAL A 76 -15.71 -9.85 -2.30
C VAL A 76 -17.11 -10.01 -1.71
N PRO A 77 -18.10 -10.43 -2.52
CA PRO A 77 -19.45 -10.68 -2.04
C PRO A 77 -19.46 -11.89 -1.10
N LEU A 78 -20.34 -11.87 -0.10
CA LEU A 78 -20.50 -13.03 0.78
C LEU A 78 -21.01 -14.24 -0.03
N ASN A 79 -20.34 -15.39 0.17
CA ASN A 79 -20.69 -16.67 -0.49
C ASN A 79 -20.64 -16.67 -2.03
N ALA A 80 -19.88 -15.75 -2.63
CA ALA A 80 -19.70 -15.69 -4.08
C ALA A 80 -18.21 -15.50 -4.43
N THR A 81 -17.86 -15.77 -5.69
CA THR A 81 -16.48 -15.61 -6.17
C THR A 81 -16.08 -14.14 -6.19
N PRO A 82 -14.91 -13.78 -5.65
CA PRO A 82 -14.36 -12.43 -5.77
C PRO A 82 -14.22 -12.00 -7.24
N LYS A 83 -14.51 -10.74 -7.52
CA LYS A 83 -14.50 -10.19 -8.88
C LYS A 83 -13.70 -8.89 -8.93
N PRO A 84 -12.71 -8.76 -9.82
CA PRO A 84 -12.03 -7.48 -10.02
C PRO A 84 -13.01 -6.44 -10.58
N VAL A 85 -12.88 -5.20 -10.11
CA VAL A 85 -13.80 -4.11 -10.45
C VAL A 85 -13.13 -3.03 -11.28
N VAL A 86 -12.02 -2.51 -10.77
CA VAL A 86 -11.35 -1.34 -11.34
C VAL A 86 -9.88 -1.31 -10.86
N ARG A 87 -9.00 -0.77 -11.70
CA ARG A 87 -7.65 -0.39 -11.30
C ARG A 87 -7.65 1.09 -10.92
N TRP A 88 -6.77 1.45 -10.01
CA TRP A 88 -6.50 2.84 -9.65
C TRP A 88 -5.03 3.15 -9.82
N GLU A 89 -4.76 4.38 -10.16
CA GLU A 89 -3.43 4.96 -10.16
C GLU A 89 -3.47 6.28 -9.42
N GLY A 90 -2.51 6.52 -8.54
CA GLY A 90 -2.52 7.69 -7.68
C GLY A 90 -1.16 8.10 -7.19
N ILE A 91 -1.16 9.26 -6.53
CA ILE A 91 -0.03 9.81 -5.82
C ILE A 91 -0.46 10.29 -4.44
N GLU A 92 0.34 9.97 -3.44
CA GLU A 92 0.30 10.59 -2.12
C GLU A 92 1.44 11.61 -2.03
N PHE A 93 1.08 12.86 -1.72
CA PHE A 93 2.02 13.89 -1.31
C PHE A 93 1.95 13.98 0.20
N SER A 94 3.08 13.98 0.87
CA SER A 94 3.11 14.24 2.30
C SER A 94 4.36 15.03 2.67
N ARG A 95 4.22 15.83 3.72
CA ARG A 95 5.32 16.57 4.35
C ARG A 95 5.30 16.30 5.84
N HIS A 96 6.48 16.14 6.39
CA HIS A 96 6.66 16.03 7.83
C HIS A 96 7.14 17.34 8.42
N GLN A 97 6.76 17.57 9.65
CA GLN A 97 7.28 18.61 10.50
C GLN A 97 7.67 18.00 11.85
N THR A 98 8.91 18.15 12.23
CA THR A 98 9.37 17.80 13.58
C THR A 98 8.72 18.74 14.60
N ILE A 99 7.99 18.18 15.55
CA ILE A 99 7.27 18.94 16.58
C ILE A 99 7.75 18.61 18.01
N GLY A 100 8.80 17.81 18.11
CA GLY A 100 9.42 17.36 19.35
C GLY A 100 10.31 16.17 19.12
N GLU A 101 10.98 15.71 20.15
CA GLU A 101 11.85 14.54 20.07
C GLU A 101 11.06 13.31 19.62
N ASN A 102 11.48 12.70 18.49
CA ASN A 102 10.82 11.55 17.88
C ASN A 102 9.32 11.72 17.64
N ARG A 103 8.87 12.96 17.37
CA ARG A 103 7.48 13.28 17.07
C ARG A 103 7.40 14.09 15.79
N TYR A 104 6.61 13.59 14.85
CA TYR A 104 6.46 14.18 13.51
C TYR A 104 4.99 14.43 13.21
N ARG A 105 4.65 15.68 12.91
CA ARG A 105 3.36 16.03 12.32
C ARG A 105 3.43 15.73 10.81
N MET A 106 2.46 15.02 10.29
CA MET A 106 2.34 14.73 8.87
C MET A 106 1.11 15.40 8.29
N HIS A 107 1.32 16.19 7.24
CA HIS A 107 0.27 16.69 6.36
C HIS A 107 0.35 15.95 5.04
N GLY A 108 -0.79 15.71 4.37
CA GLY A 108 -0.76 14.98 3.11
C GLY A 108 -1.98 15.20 2.24
N HIS A 109 -1.78 14.96 0.96
CA HIS A 109 -2.82 14.89 -0.05
C HIS A 109 -2.69 13.58 -0.79
N ASN A 110 -3.81 13.01 -1.14
CA ASN A 110 -3.88 11.83 -1.98
C ASN A 110 -4.77 12.14 -3.17
N LEU A 111 -4.27 11.88 -4.37
CA LEU A 111 -5.01 12.04 -5.60
C LEU A 111 -4.90 10.78 -6.43
N SER A 112 -6.03 10.17 -6.77
CA SER A 112 -6.03 8.98 -7.62
C SER A 112 -7.20 8.96 -8.59
N PHE A 113 -6.99 8.25 -9.71
CA PHE A 113 -7.93 8.14 -10.80
C PHE A 113 -8.19 6.68 -11.14
N PRO A 114 -9.46 6.34 -11.46
CA PRO A 114 -9.81 4.99 -11.88
C PRO A 114 -9.33 4.72 -13.32
N ARG A 115 -8.87 3.48 -13.54
CA ARG A 115 -8.45 2.95 -14.83
C ARG A 115 -9.20 1.66 -15.16
N ASP A 116 -9.50 1.48 -16.40
CA ASP A 116 -10.08 0.23 -16.91
C ASP A 116 -9.10 -0.95 -16.70
N LEU A 117 -9.64 -2.09 -16.30
CA LEU A 117 -8.84 -3.28 -15.99
C LEU A 117 -8.10 -3.85 -17.19
N LYS A 118 -8.67 -3.74 -18.41
CA LYS A 118 -8.14 -4.36 -19.61
C LYS A 118 -7.27 -3.41 -20.41
N SER A 119 -7.81 -2.23 -20.71
CA SER A 119 -7.12 -1.23 -21.53
C SER A 119 -6.13 -0.38 -20.75
N GLY A 120 -6.30 -0.26 -19.43
CA GLY A 120 -5.53 0.66 -18.60
C GLY A 120 -5.86 2.13 -18.79
N ALA A 121 -6.82 2.47 -19.67
CA ALA A 121 -7.24 3.86 -19.89
C ALA A 121 -7.96 4.44 -18.66
N PHE A 122 -7.84 5.75 -18.44
CA PHE A 122 -8.65 6.44 -17.43
C PHE A 122 -10.14 6.36 -17.78
N VAL A 123 -10.96 6.04 -16.77
CA VAL A 123 -12.41 5.91 -16.92
C VAL A 123 -13.15 6.74 -15.90
N ALA A 124 -14.41 7.08 -16.19
CA ALA A 124 -15.31 7.73 -15.24
C ALA A 124 -16.40 6.78 -14.73
N GLU A 125 -16.57 5.65 -15.39
CA GLU A 125 -17.59 4.65 -15.10
C GLU A 125 -17.04 3.24 -15.23
N VAL A 126 -17.59 2.31 -14.47
CA VAL A 126 -17.26 0.89 -14.57
C VAL A 126 -18.52 0.03 -14.46
N LEU A 127 -18.47 -1.16 -15.02
CA LEU A 127 -19.46 -2.19 -14.74
C LEU A 127 -19.21 -2.75 -13.33
N ASN A 128 -20.18 -2.57 -12.42
CA ASN A 128 -20.13 -3.25 -11.13
C ASN A 128 -20.43 -4.75 -11.36
N PRO A 129 -19.45 -5.64 -11.17
CA PRO A 129 -19.63 -7.06 -11.53
C PRO A 129 -20.54 -7.82 -10.56
N VAL A 130 -20.92 -7.22 -9.43
CA VAL A 130 -21.82 -7.82 -8.44
C VAL A 130 -23.27 -7.50 -8.79
N SER A 131 -23.59 -6.23 -9.03
CA SER A 131 -24.94 -5.78 -9.36
C SER A 131 -25.28 -5.82 -10.86
N GLY A 132 -24.28 -5.92 -11.74
CA GLY A 132 -24.46 -5.84 -13.19
C GLY A 132 -24.76 -4.42 -13.72
N LYS A 133 -24.70 -3.40 -12.88
CA LYS A 133 -24.98 -2.00 -13.25
C LYS A 133 -23.70 -1.25 -13.60
N THR A 134 -23.76 -0.36 -14.57
CA THR A 134 -22.71 0.66 -14.76
C THR A 134 -22.85 1.72 -13.69
N VAL A 135 -21.75 2.03 -13.03
CA VAL A 135 -21.67 3.00 -11.93
C VAL A 135 -20.56 4.02 -12.19
N ALA A 136 -20.82 5.28 -11.85
CA ALA A 136 -19.80 6.31 -11.90
C ALA A 136 -18.76 6.08 -10.81
N VAL A 137 -17.49 6.23 -11.16
CA VAL A 137 -16.34 6.13 -10.23
C VAL A 137 -15.65 7.48 -10.15
N PRO A 138 -15.91 8.27 -9.10
CA PRO A 138 -15.28 9.57 -8.95
C PRO A 138 -13.78 9.43 -8.67
N PRO A 139 -12.95 10.37 -9.14
CA PRO A 139 -11.59 10.49 -8.65
C PRO A 139 -11.58 10.58 -7.12
N MET A 140 -10.57 10.02 -6.51
CA MET A 140 -10.37 10.12 -5.06
C MET A 140 -9.36 11.23 -4.80
N ALA A 141 -9.80 12.27 -4.09
CA ALA A 141 -8.96 13.32 -3.57
C ALA A 141 -9.17 13.41 -2.05
N LEU A 142 -8.13 13.11 -1.28
CA LEU A 142 -8.18 13.15 0.16
C LEU A 142 -7.11 14.12 0.67
N THR A 143 -7.50 14.97 1.59
CA THR A 143 -6.59 15.87 2.31
C THR A 143 -6.53 15.46 3.76
N GLN A 144 -5.34 15.29 4.29
CA GLN A 144 -5.07 15.04 5.70
C GLN A 144 -4.64 16.37 6.35
N ASP A 145 -5.62 17.18 6.72
CA ASP A 145 -5.43 18.43 7.45
C ASP A 145 -6.44 18.46 8.59
N PRO A 146 -6.03 18.70 9.84
CA PRO A 146 -4.72 19.13 10.35
C PRO A 146 -3.63 18.05 10.42
N GLY A 147 -3.86 16.87 9.87
CA GLY A 147 -2.86 15.81 9.79
C GLY A 147 -2.80 14.88 10.99
N LEU A 148 -1.74 14.12 11.03
CA LEU A 148 -1.47 13.11 12.05
C LEU A 148 -0.15 13.41 12.76
N VAL A 149 -0.06 13.09 14.04
CA VAL A 149 1.22 13.05 14.76
C VAL A 149 1.66 11.60 14.90
N ARG A 150 2.83 11.29 14.39
CA ARG A 150 3.49 9.98 14.53
C ARG A 150 4.54 10.02 15.62
N SER A 151 4.63 8.97 16.40
CA SER A 151 5.62 8.80 17.46
C SER A 151 5.95 7.32 17.66
N PRO A 152 6.99 6.96 18.43
CA PRO A 152 7.28 5.56 18.81
C PRO A 152 6.11 4.86 19.53
N PHE A 153 5.20 5.64 20.08
CA PHE A 153 4.05 5.14 20.87
C PHE A 153 2.75 5.07 20.05
N GLY A 154 2.82 5.37 18.77
CA GLY A 154 1.70 5.30 17.85
C GLY A 154 1.34 6.61 17.17
N VAL A 155 0.16 6.64 16.57
CA VAL A 155 -0.36 7.75 15.77
C VAL A 155 -1.50 8.45 16.50
N ILE A 156 -1.40 9.77 16.61
CA ILE A 156 -2.44 10.64 17.17
C ILE A 156 -3.07 11.42 16.03
N THR A 157 -4.40 11.42 15.96
CA THR A 157 -5.17 12.23 15.03
C THR A 157 -5.46 13.60 15.69
N LEU A 158 -5.02 14.68 15.06
CA LEU A 158 -5.05 16.00 15.70
C LEU A 158 -6.45 16.61 15.86
N ASP A 159 -7.39 16.20 15.01
CA ASP A 159 -8.80 16.59 15.15
C ASP A 159 -9.51 15.84 16.29
N LYS A 160 -8.87 14.80 16.85
CA LYS A 160 -9.41 13.97 17.94
C LYS A 160 -8.36 13.70 19.03
N PRO A 161 -7.80 14.74 19.68
CA PRO A 161 -6.67 14.58 20.59
C PRO A 161 -7.03 13.83 21.89
N SER A 162 -8.32 13.68 22.19
CA SER A 162 -8.80 12.93 23.35
C SER A 162 -8.76 11.41 23.15
N LEU A 163 -8.59 10.94 21.93
CA LEU A 163 -8.44 9.51 21.67
C LEU A 163 -7.02 9.05 21.99
N PRO A 164 -6.86 7.83 22.53
CA PRO A 164 -5.54 7.28 22.75
C PRO A 164 -4.78 7.12 21.41
N PRO A 165 -3.44 7.20 21.44
CA PRO A 165 -2.63 6.92 20.27
C PRO A 165 -2.98 5.55 19.67
N ARG A 166 -3.16 5.50 18.36
CA ARG A 166 -3.37 4.23 17.65
C ARG A 166 -2.05 3.50 17.54
N PRO A 167 -1.98 2.22 17.88
CA PRO A 167 -0.80 1.43 17.62
C PRO A 167 -0.45 1.45 16.12
N ASP A 168 0.81 1.69 15.83
CA ASP A 168 1.39 1.61 14.48
C ASP A 168 2.45 0.50 14.53
N TYR A 169 2.02 -0.73 14.34
CA TYR A 169 2.89 -1.89 14.42
C TYR A 169 3.83 -1.92 13.23
N LYS A 170 5.10 -1.68 13.50
CA LYS A 170 6.16 -1.71 12.50
C LYS A 170 7.23 -2.70 12.89
N MET A 171 7.58 -3.57 11.97
CA MET A 171 8.66 -4.55 12.14
C MET A 171 9.68 -4.37 11.04
N LEU A 172 10.90 -3.99 11.42
CA LEU A 172 12.02 -4.01 10.50
C LEU A 172 12.64 -5.41 10.42
N ARG A 173 12.95 -5.81 9.20
CA ARG A 173 13.67 -7.05 8.93
C ARG A 173 14.64 -6.88 7.79
N ARG A 174 15.75 -7.61 7.87
CA ARG A 174 16.72 -7.71 6.78
C ARG A 174 16.51 -9.02 6.04
N GLU A 175 16.44 -8.95 4.74
CA GLU A 175 16.28 -10.10 3.87
C GLU A 175 17.14 -9.93 2.62
N ASN A 176 18.18 -10.75 2.51
CA ASN A 176 19.18 -10.62 1.46
C ASN A 176 19.78 -9.20 1.39
N ASP A 177 19.69 -8.57 0.23
CA ASP A 177 20.23 -7.23 -0.05
C ASP A 177 19.21 -6.10 0.22
N PHE A 178 18.12 -6.40 0.95
CA PHE A 178 17.06 -5.44 1.27
C PHE A 178 16.81 -5.32 2.77
N VAL A 179 16.43 -4.12 3.19
CA VAL A 179 15.77 -3.90 4.47
C VAL A 179 14.30 -3.59 4.19
N LYS A 180 13.43 -4.23 4.94
CA LYS A 180 11.97 -4.12 4.79
C LYS A 180 11.38 -3.65 6.11
N VAL A 181 10.33 -2.83 5.99
CA VAL A 181 9.43 -2.51 7.11
C VAL A 181 8.05 -3.07 6.80
N ASP A 182 7.61 -4.01 7.61
CA ASP A 182 6.26 -4.53 7.55
C ASP A 182 5.38 -3.74 8.53
N GLY A 183 4.19 -3.37 8.09
CA GLY A 183 3.25 -2.61 8.90
C GLY A 183 1.84 -3.16 8.84
N ILE A 184 1.14 -3.12 9.97
CA ILE A 184 -0.29 -3.39 10.06
C ILE A 184 -0.94 -2.17 10.69
N ARG A 185 -1.92 -1.61 9.99
CA ARG A 185 -2.74 -0.52 10.47
C ARG A 185 -4.16 -1.02 10.72
N VAL A 186 -4.54 -1.04 11.98
CA VAL A 186 -5.90 -1.37 12.42
C VAL A 186 -6.60 -0.06 12.76
N PRO A 187 -7.78 0.23 12.19
CA PRO A 187 -8.51 1.43 12.52
C PRO A 187 -8.98 1.38 13.98
N PRO A 188 -9.08 2.52 14.65
CA PRO A 188 -9.71 2.57 15.97
C PRO A 188 -11.20 2.22 15.85
N GLU A 189 -11.77 1.64 16.89
CA GLU A 189 -13.20 1.26 16.98
C GLU A 189 -14.15 2.45 16.69
N THR A 190 -13.67 3.68 16.91
CA THR A 190 -14.43 4.92 16.69
C THR A 190 -14.49 5.36 15.22
N TRP A 191 -13.81 4.69 14.31
CA TRP A 191 -13.92 5.00 12.89
C TRP A 191 -15.24 4.42 12.35
N PRO A 192 -15.97 5.20 11.54
CA PRO A 192 -17.24 4.73 10.96
C PRO A 192 -17.04 3.63 9.91
N VAL A 193 -15.79 3.32 9.60
CA VAL A 193 -15.43 2.39 8.53
C VAL A 193 -14.41 1.39 9.06
N THR A 194 -14.75 0.12 8.94
CA THR A 194 -13.79 -0.97 9.18
C THR A 194 -12.77 -1.00 8.04
N PHE A 195 -11.54 -0.67 8.34
CA PHE A 195 -10.45 -0.63 7.37
C PHE A 195 -9.24 -1.35 7.96
N LEU A 196 -8.78 -2.36 7.26
CA LEU A 196 -7.54 -3.06 7.61
C LEU A 196 -6.53 -2.84 6.50
N GLU A 197 -5.37 -2.33 6.85
CA GLU A 197 -4.25 -2.16 5.93
C GLU A 197 -3.07 -2.99 6.39
N MET A 198 -2.47 -3.71 5.45
CA MET A 198 -1.19 -4.39 5.63
C MET A 198 -0.27 -3.95 4.50
N GLY A 199 0.97 -3.63 4.82
CA GLY A 199 1.93 -3.22 3.81
C GLY A 199 3.35 -3.53 4.17
N THR A 200 4.17 -3.63 3.15
CA THR A 200 5.62 -3.77 3.24
C THR A 200 6.26 -2.70 2.39
N GLU A 201 7.21 -1.99 2.95
CA GLU A 201 8.14 -1.14 2.20
C GLU A 201 9.54 -1.71 2.24
N ALA A 202 10.25 -1.65 1.11
CA ALA A 202 11.57 -2.23 0.95
C ALA A 202 12.54 -1.22 0.34
N THR A 203 13.77 -1.20 0.86
CA THR A 203 14.89 -0.40 0.33
C THR A 203 16.15 -1.24 0.24
N PRO A 204 17.10 -0.95 -0.69
CA PRO A 204 18.39 -1.61 -0.71
C PRO A 204 19.12 -1.46 0.62
N ALA A 205 19.65 -2.58 1.14
CA ALA A 205 20.35 -2.59 2.42
C ALA A 205 21.58 -1.67 2.44
N ALA A 206 22.31 -1.56 1.33
CA ALA A 206 23.46 -0.68 1.22
C ALA A 206 23.10 0.81 1.43
N LEU A 207 21.93 1.24 0.97
CA LEU A 207 21.43 2.60 1.21
C LEU A 207 20.92 2.77 2.64
N PHE A 208 20.29 1.73 3.17
CA PHE A 208 19.80 1.75 4.55
C PHE A 208 20.94 1.81 5.56
N ASP A 209 22.07 1.15 5.30
CA ASP A 209 23.24 1.11 6.18
C ASP A 209 24.04 2.43 6.20
N ASP A 210 23.79 3.33 5.25
CA ASP A 210 24.39 4.66 5.24
C ASP A 210 23.61 5.61 6.15
N PRO A 211 24.14 6.02 7.31
CA PRO A 211 23.46 6.89 8.26
C PRO A 211 23.27 8.33 7.73
N ALA A 212 23.99 8.73 6.69
CA ALA A 212 23.85 10.05 6.08
C ALA A 212 22.59 10.15 5.20
N GLN A 213 21.99 9.03 4.83
CA GLN A 213 20.78 9.00 4.03
C GLN A 213 19.55 9.27 4.92
N THR A 214 19.03 10.48 4.92
CA THR A 214 17.81 10.87 5.65
C THR A 214 16.53 10.48 4.92
N TRP A 215 16.64 10.30 3.61
CA TRP A 215 15.58 9.83 2.71
C TRP A 215 16.08 8.59 1.94
N LEU A 216 15.28 7.54 1.92
CA LEU A 216 15.60 6.30 1.21
C LEU A 216 14.61 6.08 0.07
N PRO A 217 15.04 5.68 -1.14
CA PRO A 217 14.13 5.17 -2.14
C PRO A 217 13.48 3.90 -1.62
N SER A 218 12.19 3.72 -1.84
CA SER A 218 11.51 2.50 -1.43
C SER A 218 10.50 2.04 -2.47
N GLU A 219 10.37 0.72 -2.56
CA GLU A 219 9.22 0.07 -3.18
C GLU A 219 8.23 -0.31 -2.09
N VAL A 220 6.96 -0.15 -2.37
CA VAL A 220 5.89 -0.38 -1.41
C VAL A 220 4.82 -1.29 -2.01
N SER A 221 4.31 -2.21 -1.20
CA SER A 221 3.21 -3.08 -1.59
C SER A 221 2.35 -3.44 -0.38
N GLY A 222 1.09 -3.79 -0.64
CA GLY A 222 0.21 -4.14 0.46
C GLY A 222 -1.21 -4.47 0.03
N ALA A 223 -2.08 -4.51 1.01
CA ALA A 223 -3.48 -4.80 0.81
C ALA A 223 -4.37 -4.00 1.78
N TYR A 224 -5.56 -3.68 1.31
CA TYR A 224 -6.65 -3.10 2.10
C TYR A 224 -7.86 -4.02 2.10
N VAL A 225 -8.53 -4.09 3.25
CA VAL A 225 -9.89 -4.61 3.37
C VAL A 225 -10.77 -3.50 3.91
N PHE A 226 -11.88 -3.19 3.23
CA PHE A 226 -12.75 -2.09 3.60
C PHE A 226 -14.20 -2.33 3.12
N PRO A 227 -15.20 -1.63 3.68
CA PRO A 227 -16.59 -1.73 3.26
C PRO A 227 -16.79 -1.35 1.79
N TRP A 228 -17.97 -1.65 1.26
CA TRP A 228 -18.36 -1.17 -0.06
C TRP A 228 -18.22 0.34 -0.16
N PRO A 229 -17.44 0.88 -1.13
CA PRO A 229 -17.47 2.30 -1.41
C PRO A 229 -18.87 2.72 -1.86
N THR A 230 -19.27 3.92 -1.49
CA THR A 230 -20.62 4.43 -1.79
C THR A 230 -20.93 4.45 -3.28
N TRP A 231 -19.92 4.71 -4.13
CA TRP A 231 -20.07 4.73 -5.58
C TRP A 231 -20.43 3.36 -6.18
N MET A 232 -20.16 2.25 -5.48
CA MET A 232 -20.56 0.92 -5.92
C MET A 232 -22.09 0.67 -5.79
N GLN A 233 -22.80 1.51 -5.04
CA GLN A 233 -24.25 1.42 -4.85
C GLN A 233 -24.71 0.04 -4.35
N MET A 234 -23.95 -0.55 -3.43
CA MET A 234 -24.23 -1.90 -2.92
C MET A 234 -25.30 -1.94 -1.83
N GLY A 235 -25.66 -0.78 -1.24
CA GLY A 235 -26.60 -0.74 -0.11
C GLY A 235 -26.11 -1.65 1.03
N ASP A 236 -27.04 -2.46 1.55
CA ASP A 236 -26.76 -3.42 2.64
C ASP A 236 -26.31 -4.80 2.13
N ALA A 237 -25.91 -4.92 0.86
CA ALA A 237 -25.42 -6.19 0.32
C ALA A 237 -24.24 -6.71 1.14
N PRO A 238 -24.27 -7.98 1.60
CA PRO A 238 -23.21 -8.53 2.42
C PRO A 238 -21.94 -8.75 1.61
N GLY A 239 -20.81 -8.37 2.19
CA GLY A 239 -19.49 -8.47 1.58
C GLY A 239 -18.62 -7.24 1.87
N HIS A 240 -17.53 -7.13 1.15
CA HIS A 240 -16.55 -6.05 1.33
C HIS A 240 -15.70 -5.87 0.07
N MET A 241 -14.88 -4.83 0.08
CA MET A 241 -13.82 -4.63 -0.91
C MET A 241 -12.48 -5.12 -0.39
N PHE A 242 -11.70 -5.67 -1.29
CA PHE A 242 -10.28 -5.93 -1.14
C PHE A 242 -9.53 -5.11 -2.19
N ALA A 243 -8.41 -4.52 -1.82
CA ALA A 243 -7.51 -3.90 -2.77
C ALA A 243 -6.08 -4.39 -2.53
N ALA A 244 -5.41 -4.83 -3.59
CA ALA A 244 -3.98 -5.09 -3.59
C ALA A 244 -3.28 -3.92 -4.28
N TRP A 245 -2.27 -3.38 -3.65
CA TRP A 245 -1.57 -2.19 -4.14
C TRP A 245 -0.05 -2.37 -4.15
N SER A 246 0.58 -1.62 -5.04
CA SER A 246 2.04 -1.48 -5.10
C SER A 246 2.40 -0.10 -5.60
N GLY A 247 3.62 0.32 -5.33
CA GLY A 247 4.11 1.63 -5.72
C GLY A 247 5.57 1.84 -5.34
N CYS A 248 6.00 3.08 -5.45
CA CYS A 248 7.34 3.48 -5.07
C CYS A 248 7.37 4.92 -4.56
N LYS A 249 8.40 5.22 -3.78
CA LYS A 249 8.70 6.56 -3.35
C LYS A 249 9.52 7.29 -4.41
N LEU A 250 9.07 8.49 -4.80
CA LEU A 250 9.67 9.32 -5.83
C LEU A 250 10.40 10.53 -5.23
N ARG A 251 11.39 11.02 -5.93
CA ARG A 251 12.09 12.28 -5.59
C ARG A 251 11.38 13.51 -6.14
N SER A 252 10.70 13.37 -7.28
CA SER A 252 10.08 14.48 -7.98
C SER A 252 8.80 14.02 -8.66
N VAL A 253 7.87 14.94 -8.83
CA VAL A 253 6.67 14.76 -9.67
C VAL A 253 7.02 14.52 -11.14
N ASP A 254 8.22 14.87 -11.57
CA ASP A 254 8.67 14.64 -12.95
C ASP A 254 8.91 13.18 -13.27
N GLU A 255 9.11 12.36 -12.24
CA GLU A 255 9.23 10.90 -12.38
C GLU A 255 7.89 10.21 -12.63
N LEU A 256 6.76 10.91 -12.42
CA LEU A 256 5.42 10.37 -12.70
C LEU A 256 5.20 10.18 -14.20
N PRO A 257 4.42 9.17 -14.60
CA PRO A 257 3.98 9.01 -15.99
C PRO A 257 3.34 10.29 -16.53
N GLU A 258 3.73 10.69 -17.75
CA GLU A 258 3.25 11.94 -18.36
C GLU A 258 1.71 11.99 -18.47
N GLU A 259 1.08 10.86 -18.79
CA GLU A 259 -0.38 10.74 -18.86
C GLU A 259 -1.03 11.06 -17.51
N PHE A 260 -0.45 10.57 -16.41
CA PHE A 260 -0.93 10.85 -15.05
C PHE A 260 -0.76 12.34 -14.71
N ARG A 261 0.43 12.92 -14.98
CA ARG A 261 0.68 14.35 -14.76
C ARG A 261 -0.32 15.24 -15.48
N ARG A 262 -0.59 14.95 -16.76
CA ARG A 262 -1.61 15.67 -17.56
C ARG A 262 -3.02 15.52 -16.99
N ARG A 263 -3.35 14.37 -16.40
CA ARG A 263 -4.65 14.13 -15.79
C ARG A 263 -4.81 14.88 -14.47
N ALA A 264 -3.76 14.91 -13.65
CA ALA A 264 -3.73 15.58 -12.36
C ALA A 264 -3.77 17.12 -12.45
N ALA A 265 -3.35 17.67 -13.58
CA ALA A 265 -3.35 19.13 -13.84
C ALA A 265 -4.72 19.68 -14.30
N ARG A 266 -5.71 18.85 -14.54
CA ARG A 266 -7.07 19.22 -14.97
C ARG A 266 -8.03 19.30 -13.78
#